data_ed16b1861d152910a4084984681f437f
#
_entry.id   ed16b1861d152910a4084984681f437f
#
_cell.length_a   1.000
_cell.length_b   1.000
_cell.length_c   1.000
_cell.angle_alpha   90.00
_cell.angle_beta   90.00
_cell.angle_gamma   90.00
#
_symmetry.space_group_name_H-M   'P 1'
#
loop_
_entity.id
_entity.type
_entity.pdbx_description
1 polymer ?
#
loop_
_entity_poly.entity_id
_entity_poly.type
_entity_poly.pdbx_seq_one_letter_code
_entity_poly.pdbx_strand_id
1 'polypeptide(L)'
;MSELKIGTTVRLTNGRTCKVKKELGRGGQGIVYAVDYGGKDHALKWYTAPDIINSKAFYKNLSNNVNAGSPAPNFIWPLAVADPQLGSYGYVMALRPKGYEDMSQFILCHAQFDNVHAQLNACLQICAAFQRLHALGYSYQDMNDGNFFINPKTGDALICDNDNVAPDGYNNGIGGKAGYMAPEIVEGKTMPNKFTDYYSLAVCLFILIYMNRPFEGQWYLSCPCDNNPEMAKKLFGFSSVFIMDPTDAKNRPVRGVHNNKEMGYLSCSACQCFLQDFQQSGYQ
;
A
#
# COMPACT_ATOMS: atom_id res chain seq x y z
N MET A 1 24.42 10.10 5.95
CA MET A 1 22.98 10.45 5.82
C MET A 1 22.54 11.05 7.15
N SER A 2 21.95 12.24 7.13
CA SER A 2 21.65 12.96 8.38
C SER A 2 20.26 12.58 8.88
N GLU A 3 20.20 11.70 9.88
CA GLU A 3 19.00 11.50 10.67
C GLU A 3 18.68 12.78 11.45
N LEU A 4 17.39 13.06 11.65
CA LEU A 4 16.97 14.20 12.44
C LEU A 4 17.07 13.88 13.94
N LYS A 5 17.68 14.78 14.68
CA LYS A 5 17.72 14.69 16.16
C LYS A 5 16.41 15.21 16.75
N ILE A 6 16.00 14.69 17.91
CA ILE A 6 14.89 15.22 18.69
C ILE A 6 15.15 16.70 18.97
N GLY A 7 14.14 17.54 18.80
CA GLY A 7 14.24 18.99 18.96
C GLY A 7 14.65 19.74 17.68
N THR A 8 15.08 19.05 16.61
CA THR A 8 15.40 19.69 15.33
C THR A 8 14.15 20.40 14.77
N THR A 9 14.35 21.64 14.32
CA THR A 9 13.34 22.41 13.60
C THR A 9 13.58 22.26 12.10
N VAL A 10 12.56 21.77 11.39
CA VAL A 10 12.57 21.56 9.93
C VAL A 10 11.75 22.65 9.27
N ARG A 11 12.34 23.34 8.26
CA ARG A 11 11.65 24.34 7.44
C ARG A 11 10.82 23.65 6.36
N LEU A 12 9.67 24.23 6.04
CA LEU A 12 8.73 23.74 5.05
C LEU A 12 8.52 24.75 3.93
N THR A 13 8.23 24.29 2.73
CA THR A 13 8.06 25.12 1.51
C THR A 13 6.93 26.15 1.63
N ASN A 14 5.98 25.94 2.55
CA ASN A 14 4.88 26.88 2.82
C ASN A 14 5.26 28.00 3.83
N GLY A 15 6.54 28.18 4.14
CA GLY A 15 7.07 29.19 5.07
C GLY A 15 6.90 28.85 6.55
N ARG A 16 6.29 27.70 6.88
CA ARG A 16 6.15 27.22 8.27
C ARG A 16 7.33 26.33 8.66
N THR A 17 7.32 25.91 9.92
CA THR A 17 8.28 24.95 10.48
C THR A 17 7.55 23.84 11.22
N CYS A 18 8.20 22.69 11.35
CA CYS A 18 7.80 21.67 12.30
C CYS A 18 8.98 21.28 13.20
N LYS A 19 8.69 20.86 14.45
CA LYS A 19 9.71 20.48 15.44
C LYS A 19 9.63 18.98 15.73
N VAL A 20 10.74 18.28 15.58
CA VAL A 20 10.85 16.83 15.82
C VAL A 20 10.69 16.51 17.30
N LYS A 21 9.77 15.60 17.64
CA LYS A 21 9.47 15.15 19.00
C LYS A 21 10.08 13.78 19.31
N LYS A 22 9.85 12.79 18.43
CA LYS A 22 10.37 11.43 18.58
C LYS A 22 10.31 10.68 17.25
N GLU A 23 11.09 9.64 17.11
CA GLU A 23 10.96 8.66 16.02
C GLU A 23 9.70 7.80 16.25
N LEU A 24 8.96 7.54 15.17
CA LEU A 24 7.78 6.67 15.17
C LEU A 24 8.06 5.33 14.49
N GLY A 25 8.92 5.34 13.49
CA GLY A 25 9.25 4.13 12.72
C GLY A 25 10.27 4.42 11.63
N ARG A 26 10.80 3.35 11.05
CA ARG A 26 11.88 3.39 10.06
C ARG A 26 11.61 2.35 8.98
N GLY A 27 11.78 2.73 7.72
CA GLY A 27 11.60 1.87 6.56
C GLY A 27 12.70 2.06 5.51
N GLY A 28 12.58 1.37 4.39
CA GLY A 28 13.56 1.43 3.30
C GLY A 28 13.75 2.80 2.67
N GLN A 29 12.69 3.60 2.60
CA GLN A 29 12.73 4.94 2.00
C GLN A 29 13.16 6.02 2.98
N GLY A 30 12.94 5.85 4.29
CA GLY A 30 13.18 6.91 5.26
C GLY A 30 12.71 6.60 6.67
N ILE A 31 12.67 7.65 7.48
CA ILE A 31 12.30 7.61 8.89
C ILE A 31 11.07 8.48 9.09
N VAL A 32 10.12 7.99 9.86
CA VAL A 32 8.91 8.73 10.24
C VAL A 32 9.08 9.25 11.67
N TYR A 33 8.92 10.55 11.84
CA TYR A 33 9.00 11.22 13.14
C TYR A 33 7.64 11.78 13.53
N ALA A 34 7.32 11.75 14.83
CA ALA A 34 6.30 12.64 15.39
C ALA A 34 6.86 14.06 15.47
N VAL A 35 6.09 15.01 14.99
CA VAL A 35 6.48 16.42 14.97
C VAL A 35 5.38 17.32 15.52
N ASP A 36 5.76 18.46 16.08
CA ASP A 36 4.84 19.56 16.29
C ASP A 36 4.74 20.39 15.00
N TYR A 37 3.56 20.51 14.45
CA TYR A 37 3.27 21.38 13.30
C TYR A 37 2.04 22.21 13.59
N GLY A 38 2.25 23.51 13.78
CA GLY A 38 1.17 24.45 14.11
C GLY A 38 0.52 24.17 15.49
N GLY A 39 1.29 23.72 16.48
CA GLY A 39 0.80 23.40 17.83
C GLY A 39 0.04 22.07 17.95
N LYS A 40 0.07 21.23 16.90
CA LYS A 40 -0.59 19.92 16.87
C LYS A 40 0.40 18.82 16.48
N ASP A 41 0.14 17.61 16.95
CA ASP A 41 0.92 16.43 16.59
C ASP A 41 0.63 16.01 15.15
N HIS A 42 1.71 15.84 14.37
CA HIS A 42 1.73 15.36 13.00
C HIS A 42 2.84 14.33 12.83
N ALA A 43 2.90 13.69 11.69
CA ALA A 43 4.01 12.85 11.27
C ALA A 43 4.85 13.58 10.20
N LEU A 44 6.16 13.39 10.24
CA LEU A 44 7.11 13.82 9.20
C LEU A 44 7.81 12.57 8.67
N LYS A 45 7.59 12.21 7.39
CA LYS A 45 8.39 11.21 6.67
C LYS A 45 9.63 11.95 6.13
N TRP A 46 10.80 11.56 6.62
CA TRP A 46 12.09 12.12 6.24
C TRP A 46 12.87 11.10 5.43
N TYR A 47 13.19 11.40 4.19
CA TYR A 47 13.83 10.45 3.30
C TYR A 47 15.29 10.20 3.66
N THR A 48 15.71 8.93 3.53
CA THR A 48 17.11 8.50 3.70
C THR A 48 17.63 7.74 2.49
N ALA A 49 16.76 7.27 1.59
CA ALA A 49 17.11 6.57 0.37
C ALA A 49 17.72 7.54 -0.67
N PRO A 50 18.95 7.31 -1.14
CA PRO A 50 19.67 8.24 -2.03
C PRO A 50 18.97 8.46 -3.38
N ASP A 51 18.32 7.45 -3.92
CA ASP A 51 17.55 7.50 -5.16
C ASP A 51 16.38 8.48 -5.07
N ILE A 52 15.66 8.48 -3.95
CA ILE A 52 14.58 9.42 -3.68
C ILE A 52 15.13 10.83 -3.43
N ILE A 53 16.15 10.96 -2.58
CA ILE A 53 16.74 12.27 -2.23
C ILE A 53 17.27 12.99 -3.46
N ASN A 54 17.87 12.26 -4.40
CA ASN A 54 18.46 12.81 -5.63
C ASN A 54 17.44 12.98 -6.76
N SER A 55 16.20 12.49 -6.61
CA SER A 55 15.17 12.56 -7.66
C SER A 55 14.43 13.90 -7.63
N LYS A 56 14.78 14.80 -8.54
CA LYS A 56 14.03 16.05 -8.76
C LYS A 56 12.59 15.79 -9.22
N ALA A 57 12.37 14.70 -9.96
CA ALA A 57 11.04 14.32 -10.43
C ALA A 57 10.14 13.90 -9.25
N PHE A 58 10.66 13.09 -8.34
CA PHE A 58 9.93 12.69 -7.13
C PHE A 58 9.58 13.89 -6.24
N TYR A 59 10.56 14.78 -5.99
CA TYR A 59 10.32 16.01 -5.22
C TYR A 59 9.23 16.89 -5.86
N LYS A 60 9.28 17.06 -7.19
CA LYS A 60 8.28 17.83 -7.93
C LYS A 60 6.89 17.18 -7.85
N ASN A 61 6.81 15.84 -8.03
CA ASN A 61 5.55 15.10 -7.90
C ASN A 61 4.94 15.26 -6.50
N LEU A 62 5.74 15.08 -5.45
CA LEU A 62 5.32 15.28 -4.07
C LEU A 62 4.78 16.70 -3.82
N SER A 63 5.45 17.72 -4.37
CA SER A 63 5.01 19.12 -4.27
C SER A 63 3.68 19.35 -5.01
N ASN A 64 3.50 18.71 -6.17
CA ASN A 64 2.25 18.76 -6.92
C ASN A 64 1.11 18.10 -6.13
N ASN A 65 1.36 16.95 -5.50
CA ASN A 65 0.38 16.26 -4.67
C ASN A 65 -0.08 17.13 -3.49
N VAL A 66 0.85 17.80 -2.80
CA VAL A 66 0.49 18.76 -1.74
C VAL A 66 -0.44 19.86 -2.26
N ASN A 67 -0.14 20.44 -3.43
CA ASN A 67 -0.93 21.51 -4.03
C ASN A 67 -2.30 21.03 -4.52
N ALA A 68 -2.39 19.80 -5.02
CA ALA A 68 -3.66 19.20 -5.50
C ALA A 68 -4.61 18.87 -4.33
N GLY A 69 -4.07 18.59 -3.15
CA GLY A 69 -4.86 18.16 -2.00
C GLY A 69 -5.28 16.69 -2.06
N SER A 70 -5.85 16.20 -0.96
CA SER A 70 -6.26 14.79 -0.84
C SER A 70 -7.45 14.46 -1.74
N PRO A 71 -7.42 13.34 -2.48
CA PRO A 71 -8.54 12.88 -3.30
C PRO A 71 -9.74 12.39 -2.48
N ALA A 72 -9.48 11.89 -1.26
CA ALA A 72 -10.51 11.44 -0.33
C ALA A 72 -10.02 11.53 1.12
N PRO A 73 -10.92 11.62 2.11
CA PRO A 73 -10.53 11.73 3.53
C PRO A 73 -9.79 10.49 4.07
N ASN A 74 -9.89 9.38 3.37
CA ASN A 74 -9.20 8.13 3.72
C ASN A 74 -7.68 8.19 3.50
N PHE A 75 -7.18 9.09 2.64
CA PHE A 75 -5.74 9.22 2.40
C PHE A 75 -5.06 10.07 3.48
N ILE A 76 -4.05 9.52 4.16
CA ILE A 76 -3.12 10.29 4.99
C ILE A 76 -2.21 11.09 4.06
N TRP A 77 -2.74 12.16 3.50
CA TRP A 77 -2.14 12.91 2.40
C TRP A 77 -1.00 13.82 2.85
N PRO A 78 0.02 14.06 1.98
CA PRO A 78 1.03 15.08 2.22
C PRO A 78 0.41 16.47 2.41
N LEU A 79 0.74 17.15 3.51
CA LEU A 79 0.22 18.47 3.87
C LEU A 79 1.21 19.61 3.53
N ALA A 80 2.49 19.32 3.64
CA ALA A 80 3.56 20.28 3.35
C ALA A 80 4.87 19.54 3.09
N VAL A 81 5.64 19.99 2.10
CA VAL A 81 6.97 19.45 1.80
C VAL A 81 8.02 20.19 2.61
N ALA A 82 9.03 19.51 3.11
CA ALA A 82 10.18 20.12 3.74
C ALA A 82 11.12 20.71 2.66
N ASP A 83 11.61 21.93 2.91
CA ASP A 83 12.71 22.49 2.12
C ASP A 83 13.90 21.53 2.13
N PRO A 84 14.62 21.34 0.99
CA PRO A 84 15.84 20.57 0.99
C PRO A 84 16.84 21.16 1.99
N GLN A 85 17.16 20.39 3.03
CA GLN A 85 18.05 20.80 4.11
C GLN A 85 18.70 19.59 4.76
N LEU A 86 19.84 19.77 5.41
CA LEU A 86 20.57 18.69 6.09
C LEU A 86 20.87 17.47 5.17
N GLY A 87 21.00 17.72 3.87
CA GLY A 87 21.26 16.69 2.85
C GLY A 87 20.07 15.80 2.51
N SER A 88 18.85 16.19 2.87
CA SER A 88 17.61 15.48 2.53
C SER A 88 16.39 16.40 2.55
N TYR A 89 15.20 15.82 2.37
CA TYR A 89 13.91 16.45 2.51
C TYR A 89 12.87 15.41 2.98
N GLY A 90 11.64 15.84 3.13
CA GLY A 90 10.53 14.98 3.55
C GLY A 90 9.20 15.72 3.45
N TYR A 91 8.16 15.19 4.05
CA TYR A 91 6.86 15.84 4.08
C TYR A 91 6.13 15.60 5.40
N VAL A 92 5.29 16.57 5.75
CA VAL A 92 4.40 16.50 6.91
C VAL A 92 3.06 15.91 6.47
N MET A 93 2.50 15.01 7.28
CA MET A 93 1.19 14.39 7.08
C MET A 93 0.46 14.27 8.42
N ALA A 94 -0.83 13.93 8.38
CA ALA A 94 -1.58 13.63 9.59
C ALA A 94 -0.97 12.45 10.34
N LEU A 95 -0.99 12.51 11.67
CA LEU A 95 -0.61 11.37 12.49
C LEU A 95 -1.73 10.33 12.47
N ARG A 96 -1.37 9.04 12.36
CA ARG A 96 -2.32 7.94 12.47
C ARG A 96 -3.06 8.01 13.81
N PRO A 97 -4.38 8.00 13.83
CA PRO A 97 -5.16 7.96 15.06
C PRO A 97 -4.91 6.67 15.84
N LYS A 98 -5.16 6.70 17.14
CA LYS A 98 -5.14 5.49 17.97
C LYS A 98 -6.29 4.54 17.59
N GLY A 99 -6.06 3.24 17.76
CA GLY A 99 -7.07 2.21 17.49
C GLY A 99 -7.16 1.76 16.03
N TYR A 100 -6.24 2.23 15.18
CA TYR A 100 -6.06 1.70 13.83
C TYR A 100 -4.89 0.74 13.82
N GLU A 101 -5.11 -0.44 13.27
CA GLU A 101 -4.11 -1.49 13.10
C GLU A 101 -3.65 -1.54 11.64
N ASP A 102 -2.40 -1.90 11.44
CA ASP A 102 -1.84 -2.18 10.13
C ASP A 102 -2.53 -3.42 9.52
N MET A 103 -2.85 -3.41 8.22
CA MET A 103 -3.54 -4.53 7.58
C MET A 103 -2.77 -5.85 7.73
N SER A 104 -1.44 -5.81 7.81
CA SER A 104 -0.63 -6.99 8.06
C SER A 104 -0.94 -7.68 9.39
N GLN A 105 -1.39 -6.93 10.42
CA GLN A 105 -1.72 -7.47 11.73
C GLN A 105 -2.94 -8.40 11.69
N PHE A 106 -3.87 -8.16 10.75
CA PHE A 106 -5.02 -9.05 10.55
C PHE A 106 -4.59 -10.38 9.92
N ILE A 107 -3.66 -10.34 8.94
CA ILE A 107 -3.10 -11.55 8.30
C ILE A 107 -2.32 -12.38 9.33
N LEU A 108 -1.58 -11.72 10.22
CA LEU A 108 -0.80 -12.34 11.28
C LEU A 108 -1.64 -12.78 12.48
N CYS A 109 -2.96 -12.59 12.42
CA CYS A 109 -3.91 -12.87 13.52
C CYS A 109 -3.61 -12.12 14.82
N HIS A 110 -2.87 -11.01 14.76
CA HIS A 110 -2.62 -10.11 15.88
C HIS A 110 -3.75 -9.09 16.07
N ALA A 111 -4.53 -8.82 15.03
CA ALA A 111 -5.75 -8.04 15.04
C ALA A 111 -6.89 -8.86 14.43
N GLN A 112 -8.13 -8.59 14.87
CA GLN A 112 -9.33 -9.21 14.34
C GLN A 112 -10.42 -8.16 14.22
N PHE A 113 -11.26 -8.25 13.21
CA PHE A 113 -12.46 -7.43 13.12
C PHE A 113 -13.47 -7.84 14.19
N ASP A 114 -14.09 -6.87 14.86
CA ASP A 114 -15.13 -7.11 15.86
C ASP A 114 -16.36 -7.82 15.25
N ASN A 115 -16.59 -7.59 13.95
CA ASN A 115 -17.70 -8.20 13.21
C ASN A 115 -17.50 -8.08 11.69
N VAL A 116 -18.30 -8.83 10.93
CA VAL A 116 -18.26 -8.83 9.46
C VAL A 116 -18.61 -7.47 8.83
N HIS A 117 -19.44 -6.67 9.50
CA HIS A 117 -19.80 -5.34 8.98
C HIS A 117 -18.59 -4.41 8.99
N ALA A 118 -17.75 -4.44 10.04
CA ALA A 118 -16.51 -3.68 10.09
C ALA A 118 -15.55 -4.13 8.97
N GLN A 119 -15.42 -5.44 8.74
CA GLN A 119 -14.60 -5.99 7.66
C GLN A 119 -15.07 -5.51 6.27
N LEU A 120 -16.37 -5.62 5.99
CA LEU A 120 -16.94 -5.18 4.72
C LEU A 120 -16.88 -3.65 4.57
N ASN A 121 -17.08 -2.90 5.65
CA ASN A 121 -16.95 -1.43 5.63
C ASN A 121 -15.51 -1.01 5.24
N ALA A 122 -14.49 -1.69 5.76
CA ALA A 122 -13.10 -1.43 5.36
C ALA A 122 -12.90 -1.63 3.86
N CYS A 123 -13.39 -2.73 3.30
CA CYS A 123 -13.33 -3.00 1.86
C CYS A 123 -14.03 -1.90 1.04
N LEU A 124 -15.25 -1.52 1.43
CA LEU A 124 -16.03 -0.50 0.73
C LEU A 124 -15.35 0.88 0.78
N GLN A 125 -14.81 1.28 1.93
CA GLN A 125 -14.10 2.56 2.07
C GLN A 125 -12.84 2.60 1.22
N ILE A 126 -12.06 1.52 1.18
CA ILE A 126 -10.87 1.42 0.34
C ILE A 126 -11.27 1.53 -1.14
N CYS A 127 -12.26 0.77 -1.60
CA CYS A 127 -12.76 0.84 -2.98
C CYS A 127 -13.20 2.26 -3.36
N ALA A 128 -14.01 2.90 -2.51
CA ALA A 128 -14.50 4.26 -2.76
C ALA A 128 -13.37 5.30 -2.80
N ALA A 129 -12.35 5.14 -1.96
CA ALA A 129 -11.17 6.02 -1.97
C ALA A 129 -10.38 5.89 -3.28
N PHE A 130 -10.09 4.66 -3.72
CA PHE A 130 -9.37 4.41 -4.97
C PHE A 130 -10.19 4.84 -6.20
N GLN A 131 -11.51 4.63 -6.21
CA GLN A 131 -12.37 5.14 -7.26
C GLN A 131 -12.22 6.66 -7.45
N ARG A 132 -12.17 7.42 -6.36
CA ARG A 132 -11.95 8.87 -6.40
C ARG A 132 -10.54 9.23 -6.88
N LEU A 133 -9.50 8.52 -6.40
CA LEU A 133 -8.12 8.72 -6.84
C LEU A 133 -8.00 8.54 -8.36
N HIS A 134 -8.51 7.43 -8.89
CA HIS A 134 -8.46 7.09 -10.32
C HIS A 134 -9.31 8.05 -11.17
N ALA A 135 -10.46 8.51 -10.66
CA ALA A 135 -11.30 9.50 -11.34
C ALA A 135 -10.61 10.88 -11.51
N LEU A 136 -9.65 11.20 -10.64
CA LEU A 136 -8.81 12.39 -10.73
C LEU A 136 -7.58 12.20 -11.63
N GLY A 137 -7.42 11.04 -12.27
CA GLY A 137 -6.31 10.75 -13.18
C GLY A 137 -4.99 10.41 -12.49
N TYR A 138 -5.05 9.86 -11.29
CA TYR A 138 -3.87 9.38 -10.55
C TYR A 138 -3.84 7.85 -10.47
N SER A 139 -2.65 7.29 -10.26
CA SER A 139 -2.42 5.91 -9.82
C SER A 139 -1.59 5.88 -8.55
N TYR A 140 -1.79 4.85 -7.71
CA TYR A 140 -1.16 4.75 -6.39
C TYR A 140 0.21 4.05 -6.44
N GLN A 141 0.33 2.99 -7.25
CA GLN A 141 1.56 2.29 -7.66
C GLN A 141 2.23 1.37 -6.62
N ASP A 142 2.01 1.55 -5.32
CA ASP A 142 2.65 0.75 -4.27
C ASP A 142 1.63 0.23 -3.24
N MET A 143 0.58 -0.45 -3.73
CA MET A 143 -0.37 -1.09 -2.82
C MET A 143 0.27 -2.31 -2.17
N ASN A 144 0.20 -2.37 -0.85
CA ASN A 144 0.59 -3.52 -0.05
C ASN A 144 -0.03 -3.43 1.35
N ASP A 145 0.07 -4.52 2.11
CA ASP A 145 -0.50 -4.66 3.45
C ASP A 145 0.02 -3.66 4.50
N GLY A 146 1.19 -3.06 4.30
CA GLY A 146 1.76 -2.02 5.18
C GLY A 146 1.18 -0.62 4.95
N ASN A 147 0.43 -0.40 3.86
CA ASN A 147 -0.04 0.92 3.47
C ASN A 147 -1.51 1.18 3.84
N PHE A 148 -2.17 0.23 4.50
CA PHE A 148 -3.55 0.35 4.97
C PHE A 148 -3.61 0.23 6.49
N PHE A 149 -4.22 1.20 7.14
CA PHE A 149 -4.53 1.17 8.55
C PHE A 149 -6.04 1.09 8.73
N ILE A 150 -6.51 0.12 9.52
CA ILE A 150 -7.93 -0.18 9.66
C ILE A 150 -8.30 -0.20 11.14
N ASN A 151 -9.39 0.46 11.46
CA ASN A 151 -10.00 0.35 12.79
C ASN A 151 -10.81 -0.96 12.85
N PRO A 152 -10.43 -1.95 13.67
CA PRO A 152 -11.08 -3.25 13.70
C PRO A 152 -12.54 -3.20 14.18
N LYS A 153 -12.94 -2.16 14.92
CA LYS A 153 -14.29 -1.99 15.46
C LYS A 153 -15.27 -1.43 14.45
N THR A 154 -14.82 -0.42 13.68
CA THR A 154 -15.70 0.32 12.77
C THR A 154 -15.47 -0.03 11.31
N GLY A 155 -14.31 -0.59 10.97
CA GLY A 155 -13.89 -0.79 9.59
C GLY A 155 -13.45 0.51 8.91
N ASP A 156 -13.29 1.62 9.64
CA ASP A 156 -12.72 2.83 9.05
C ASP A 156 -11.31 2.56 8.56
N ALA A 157 -11.04 2.92 7.31
CA ALA A 157 -9.77 2.65 6.65
C ALA A 157 -9.03 3.93 6.31
N LEU A 158 -7.72 3.93 6.57
CA LEU A 158 -6.79 4.99 6.20
C LEU A 158 -5.70 4.41 5.28
N ILE A 159 -5.32 5.19 4.27
CA ILE A 159 -4.32 4.83 3.26
C ILE A 159 -3.12 5.75 3.46
N CYS A 160 -1.94 5.18 3.63
CA CYS A 160 -0.69 5.92 3.83
C CYS A 160 0.26 5.80 2.62
N ASP A 161 1.49 6.29 2.77
CA ASP A 161 2.53 6.32 1.72
C ASP A 161 2.04 6.91 0.39
N ASN A 162 1.28 8.01 0.49
CA ASN A 162 0.67 8.70 -0.65
C ASN A 162 1.66 9.57 -1.44
N ASP A 163 2.91 9.61 -1.06
CA ASP A 163 4.02 10.18 -1.83
C ASP A 163 4.34 9.37 -3.09
N ASN A 164 3.90 8.10 -3.14
CA ASN A 164 3.99 7.24 -4.32
C ASN A 164 2.96 7.58 -5.39
N VAL A 165 1.87 8.26 -5.03
CA VAL A 165 0.81 8.65 -5.96
C VAL A 165 1.38 9.57 -7.06
N ALA A 166 1.10 9.22 -8.32
CA ALA A 166 1.53 9.97 -9.49
C ALA A 166 0.40 10.05 -10.54
N PRO A 167 0.50 10.95 -11.53
CA PRO A 167 -0.40 10.92 -12.67
C PRO A 167 -0.45 9.55 -13.33
N ASP A 168 -1.64 9.13 -13.77
CA ASP A 168 -1.87 7.82 -14.37
C ASP A 168 -0.89 7.56 -15.55
N GLY A 169 -0.23 6.40 -15.54
CA GLY A 169 0.79 6.03 -16.52
C GLY A 169 2.17 6.66 -16.31
N TYR A 170 2.38 7.44 -15.25
CA TYR A 170 3.70 8.00 -14.90
C TYR A 170 4.25 7.29 -13.65
N ASN A 171 5.52 6.90 -13.68
CA ASN A 171 6.21 6.26 -12.56
C ASN A 171 7.45 7.06 -12.14
N ASN A 172 7.57 7.30 -10.84
CA ASN A 172 8.73 7.95 -10.21
C ASN A 172 9.86 6.98 -9.82
N GLY A 173 9.88 5.76 -10.36
CA GLY A 173 10.82 4.70 -9.99
C GLY A 173 10.35 3.85 -8.81
N ILE A 174 9.05 3.87 -8.50
CA ILE A 174 8.46 3.02 -7.47
C ILE A 174 8.29 1.60 -8.02
N GLY A 175 8.82 0.61 -7.29
CA GLY A 175 8.84 -0.79 -7.71
C GLY A 175 7.67 -1.64 -7.23
N GLY A 176 6.95 -1.24 -6.20
CA GLY A 176 5.90 -2.05 -5.58
C GLY A 176 6.41 -3.35 -4.90
N LYS A 177 5.50 -4.14 -4.34
CA LYS A 177 5.77 -5.43 -3.70
C LYS A 177 5.21 -6.56 -4.57
N ALA A 178 6.04 -7.50 -5.01
CA ALA A 178 5.74 -8.51 -6.04
C ALA A 178 4.42 -9.25 -5.85
N GLY A 179 4.07 -9.67 -4.62
CA GLY A 179 2.82 -10.39 -4.34
C GLY A 179 1.54 -9.54 -4.44
N TYR A 180 1.68 -8.22 -4.68
CA TYR A 180 0.57 -7.27 -4.88
C TYR A 180 0.56 -6.67 -6.27
N MET A 181 1.70 -6.69 -6.97
CA MET A 181 1.86 -6.10 -8.31
C MET A 181 1.11 -6.91 -9.35
N ALA A 182 0.53 -6.21 -10.32
CA ALA A 182 -0.04 -6.85 -11.51
C ALA A 182 1.04 -7.65 -12.26
N PRO A 183 0.68 -8.82 -12.87
CA PRO A 183 1.63 -9.69 -13.54
C PRO A 183 2.46 -8.97 -14.62
N GLU A 184 1.85 -8.07 -15.37
CA GLU A 184 2.52 -7.27 -16.40
C GLU A 184 3.57 -6.31 -15.84
N ILE A 185 3.41 -5.83 -14.59
CA ILE A 185 4.43 -5.05 -13.88
C ILE A 185 5.57 -5.95 -13.44
N VAL A 186 5.26 -7.12 -12.85
CA VAL A 186 6.26 -8.11 -12.43
C VAL A 186 7.12 -8.56 -13.61
N GLU A 187 6.52 -8.73 -14.79
CA GLU A 187 7.21 -9.09 -16.04
C GLU A 187 7.92 -7.89 -16.71
N GLY A 188 7.75 -6.66 -16.21
CA GLY A 188 8.34 -5.46 -16.81
C GLY A 188 7.75 -5.09 -18.16
N LYS A 189 6.49 -5.45 -18.44
CA LYS A 189 5.81 -5.21 -19.72
C LYS A 189 5.12 -3.87 -19.79
N THR A 190 4.75 -3.30 -18.67
CA THR A 190 4.09 -1.99 -18.57
C THR A 190 4.55 -1.20 -17.36
N MET A 191 4.25 0.08 -17.37
CA MET A 191 4.43 0.97 -16.22
C MET A 191 3.19 0.96 -15.35
N PRO A 192 3.31 1.22 -14.03
CA PRO A 192 2.18 1.34 -13.14
C PRO A 192 1.15 2.35 -13.65
N ASN A 193 -0.11 1.98 -13.55
CA ASN A 193 -1.26 2.79 -13.96
C ASN A 193 -2.50 2.36 -13.18
N LYS A 194 -3.64 3.01 -13.39
CA LYS A 194 -4.89 2.70 -12.68
C LYS A 194 -5.38 1.25 -12.88
N PHE A 195 -5.09 0.62 -14.02
CA PHE A 195 -5.50 -0.77 -14.26
C PHE A 195 -4.65 -1.75 -13.44
N THR A 196 -3.33 -1.49 -13.32
CA THR A 196 -2.46 -2.26 -12.44
C THR A 196 -2.80 -2.02 -10.96
N ASP A 197 -3.29 -0.82 -10.61
CA ASP A 197 -3.84 -0.54 -9.28
C ASP A 197 -5.10 -1.37 -9.01
N TYR A 198 -5.99 -1.58 -10.00
CA TYR A 198 -7.18 -2.45 -9.80
C TYR A 198 -6.79 -3.88 -9.46
N TYR A 199 -5.75 -4.41 -10.10
CA TYR A 199 -5.22 -5.72 -9.74
C TYR A 199 -4.71 -5.75 -8.29
N SER A 200 -3.88 -4.80 -7.92
CA SER A 200 -3.33 -4.70 -6.56
C SER A 200 -4.43 -4.50 -5.51
N LEU A 201 -5.47 -3.71 -5.86
CA LEU A 201 -6.64 -3.51 -5.02
C LEU A 201 -7.41 -4.84 -4.82
N ALA A 202 -7.62 -5.61 -5.91
CA ALA A 202 -8.27 -6.91 -5.81
C ALA A 202 -7.48 -7.89 -4.91
N VAL A 203 -6.15 -7.88 -4.98
CA VAL A 203 -5.29 -8.65 -4.05
C VAL A 203 -5.52 -8.20 -2.60
N CYS A 204 -5.52 -6.89 -2.33
CA CYS A 204 -5.75 -6.37 -0.98
C CYS A 204 -7.14 -6.73 -0.45
N LEU A 205 -8.18 -6.62 -1.28
CA LEU A 205 -9.55 -6.99 -0.92
C LEU A 205 -9.68 -8.50 -0.66
N PHE A 206 -9.04 -9.33 -1.48
CA PHE A 206 -8.98 -10.77 -1.23
C PHE A 206 -8.37 -11.07 0.14
N ILE A 207 -7.26 -10.42 0.47
CA ILE A 207 -6.60 -10.57 1.76
C ILE A 207 -7.53 -10.15 2.90
N LEU A 208 -8.20 -9.00 2.80
CA LEU A 208 -9.12 -8.51 3.83
C LEU A 208 -10.36 -9.41 4.02
N ILE A 209 -10.85 -10.04 2.96
CA ILE A 209 -12.05 -10.88 3.01
C ILE A 209 -11.70 -12.29 3.51
N TYR A 210 -10.61 -12.86 3.00
CA TYR A 210 -10.27 -14.28 3.24
C TYR A 210 -9.16 -14.46 4.29
N MET A 211 -8.54 -13.38 4.77
CA MET A 211 -7.38 -13.42 5.67
C MET A 211 -6.27 -14.34 5.13
N ASN A 212 -6.09 -14.32 3.81
CA ASN A 212 -5.16 -15.18 3.09
C ASN A 212 -4.61 -14.46 1.86
N ARG A 213 -3.45 -14.89 1.38
CA ARG A 213 -2.82 -14.33 0.18
C ARG A 213 -3.21 -15.14 -1.06
N PRO A 214 -3.64 -14.48 -2.15
CA PRO A 214 -4.25 -15.20 -3.29
C PRO A 214 -3.29 -16.09 -4.07
N PHE A 215 -1.97 -15.89 -3.95
CA PHE A 215 -0.96 -16.63 -4.72
C PHE A 215 0.04 -17.40 -3.84
N GLU A 216 -0.10 -17.38 -2.50
CA GLU A 216 0.85 -17.99 -1.56
C GLU A 216 0.29 -19.31 -1.01
N GLY A 217 0.12 -20.33 -1.85
CA GLY A 217 -0.33 -21.67 -1.49
C GLY A 217 0.81 -22.70 -1.42
N GLN A 218 0.46 -23.97 -1.63
CA GLN A 218 1.40 -25.10 -1.53
C GLN A 218 2.60 -24.97 -2.47
N TRP A 219 2.36 -24.54 -3.71
CA TRP A 219 3.42 -24.36 -4.69
C TRP A 219 4.35 -23.22 -4.29
N TYR A 220 3.81 -22.07 -3.89
CA TYR A 220 4.60 -20.96 -3.39
C TYR A 220 5.52 -21.39 -2.24
N LEU A 221 4.99 -22.11 -1.24
CA LEU A 221 5.74 -22.57 -0.08
C LEU A 221 6.77 -23.66 -0.41
N SER A 222 6.61 -24.36 -1.54
CA SER A 222 7.59 -25.35 -2.02
C SER A 222 8.77 -24.71 -2.78
N CYS A 223 8.64 -23.44 -3.17
CA CYS A 223 9.70 -22.73 -3.86
C CYS A 223 10.74 -22.20 -2.87
N PRO A 224 12.03 -22.11 -3.26
CA PRO A 224 13.05 -21.46 -2.43
C PRO A 224 12.61 -20.02 -2.08
N CYS A 225 12.84 -19.64 -0.83
CA CYS A 225 12.66 -18.27 -0.37
C CYS A 225 13.80 -17.42 -0.96
N ASP A 226 13.60 -16.90 -2.17
CA ASP A 226 14.60 -16.17 -2.94
C ASP A 226 13.97 -14.86 -3.45
N ASN A 227 14.65 -13.74 -3.16
CA ASN A 227 14.29 -12.42 -3.69
C ASN A 227 14.74 -12.23 -5.15
N ASN A 228 14.98 -13.32 -5.88
CA ASN A 228 15.38 -13.30 -7.27
C ASN A 228 14.22 -12.81 -8.15
N PRO A 229 14.43 -11.84 -9.06
CA PRO A 229 13.43 -11.36 -10.01
C PRO A 229 12.79 -12.47 -10.86
N GLU A 230 13.55 -13.50 -11.25
CA GLU A 230 13.02 -14.63 -12.02
C GLU A 230 12.06 -15.49 -11.18
N MET A 231 12.31 -15.62 -9.89
CA MET A 231 11.37 -16.29 -8.99
C MET A 231 10.09 -15.46 -8.80
N ALA A 232 10.22 -14.13 -8.67
CA ALA A 232 9.06 -13.24 -8.60
C ALA A 232 8.18 -13.37 -9.86
N LYS A 233 8.77 -13.39 -11.05
CA LYS A 233 8.03 -13.63 -12.31
C LYS A 233 7.33 -14.99 -12.33
N LYS A 234 8.01 -16.03 -11.87
CA LYS A 234 7.45 -17.39 -11.80
C LYS A 234 6.24 -17.47 -10.86
N LEU A 235 6.28 -16.79 -9.72
CA LEU A 235 5.27 -16.87 -8.67
C LEU A 235 4.13 -15.87 -8.85
N PHE A 236 4.43 -14.67 -9.39
CA PHE A 236 3.51 -13.54 -9.44
C PHE A 236 3.38 -12.90 -10.84
N GLY A 237 4.11 -13.42 -11.86
CA GLY A 237 3.97 -13.04 -13.25
C GLY A 237 2.78 -13.75 -13.93
N PHE A 238 2.79 -13.80 -15.28
CA PHE A 238 1.70 -14.41 -16.06
C PHE A 238 1.49 -15.90 -15.80
N SER A 239 2.44 -16.61 -15.23
CA SER A 239 2.32 -18.03 -14.85
C SER A 239 1.87 -18.24 -13.39
N SER A 240 1.49 -17.18 -12.69
CA SER A 240 1.01 -17.28 -11.31
C SER A 240 -0.26 -18.15 -11.23
N VAL A 241 -0.38 -18.96 -10.17
CA VAL A 241 -1.53 -19.83 -9.95
C VAL A 241 -2.27 -19.38 -8.70
N PHE A 242 -3.53 -19.02 -8.89
CA PHE A 242 -4.43 -18.62 -7.81
C PHE A 242 -4.70 -19.79 -6.86
N ILE A 243 -4.69 -19.58 -5.55
CA ILE A 243 -4.85 -20.63 -4.55
C ILE A 243 -6.21 -21.36 -4.63
N MET A 244 -7.21 -20.72 -5.22
CA MET A 244 -8.55 -21.28 -5.40
C MET A 244 -8.88 -21.56 -6.88
N ASP A 245 -7.88 -21.68 -7.75
CA ASP A 245 -8.09 -21.98 -9.17
C ASP A 245 -8.85 -23.30 -9.34
N PRO A 246 -10.00 -23.32 -10.04
CA PRO A 246 -10.79 -24.52 -10.20
C PRO A 246 -10.12 -25.58 -11.10
N THR A 247 -9.22 -25.16 -11.98
CA THR A 247 -8.59 -25.99 -13.02
C THR A 247 -7.16 -26.41 -12.68
N ASP A 248 -6.43 -25.60 -11.93
CA ASP A 248 -5.06 -25.90 -11.49
C ASP A 248 -4.98 -26.03 -9.96
N ALA A 249 -4.81 -27.26 -9.50
CA ALA A 249 -4.71 -27.59 -8.07
C ALA A 249 -3.31 -27.42 -7.49
N LYS A 250 -2.32 -26.98 -8.30
CA LYS A 250 -0.91 -26.93 -7.93
C LYS A 250 -0.63 -26.02 -6.72
N ASN A 251 -1.37 -24.90 -6.59
CA ASN A 251 -1.14 -23.90 -5.55
C ASN A 251 -2.25 -23.84 -4.50
N ARG A 252 -2.89 -24.98 -4.18
CA ARG A 252 -3.97 -25.02 -3.18
C ARG A 252 -3.53 -24.46 -1.81
N PRO A 253 -4.49 -23.91 -1.02
CA PRO A 253 -4.21 -23.47 0.33
C PRO A 253 -3.62 -24.57 1.21
N VAL A 254 -2.68 -24.23 2.08
CA VAL A 254 -2.07 -25.16 3.01
C VAL A 254 -2.97 -25.33 4.23
N ARG A 255 -3.35 -26.56 4.56
CA ARG A 255 -4.15 -26.86 5.74
C ARG A 255 -3.38 -26.48 7.02
N GLY A 256 -4.05 -25.75 7.92
CA GLY A 256 -3.52 -25.34 9.22
C GLY A 256 -2.70 -24.06 9.25
N VAL A 257 -2.35 -23.49 8.09
CA VAL A 257 -1.67 -22.18 8.00
C VAL A 257 -2.69 -21.06 7.79
N HIS A 258 -3.86 -21.39 7.24
CA HIS A 258 -4.91 -20.45 6.90
C HIS A 258 -6.25 -20.91 7.50
N ASN A 259 -7.07 -19.97 7.93
CA ASN A 259 -8.36 -20.25 8.56
C ASN A 259 -9.37 -20.76 7.52
N ASN A 260 -9.26 -22.03 7.12
CA ASN A 260 -10.07 -22.66 6.08
C ASN A 260 -11.59 -22.67 6.37
N LYS A 261 -12.00 -22.30 7.61
CA LYS A 261 -13.43 -22.29 7.97
C LYS A 261 -14.20 -21.16 7.32
N GLU A 262 -13.57 -19.99 7.11
CA GLU A 262 -14.23 -18.83 6.51
C GLU A 262 -14.29 -18.90 4.98
N MET A 263 -13.34 -19.58 4.32
CA MET A 263 -13.38 -19.78 2.87
C MET A 263 -14.53 -20.68 2.40
N GLY A 264 -15.11 -21.50 3.27
CA GLY A 264 -16.24 -22.36 2.96
C GLY A 264 -17.60 -21.66 2.88
N TYR A 265 -17.72 -20.42 3.36
CA TYR A 265 -19.00 -19.69 3.42
C TYR A 265 -19.25 -18.74 2.27
N LEU A 266 -18.22 -18.33 1.52
CA LEU A 266 -18.40 -17.53 0.32
C LEU A 266 -18.57 -18.47 -0.87
N SER A 267 -19.77 -18.45 -1.45
CA SER A 267 -20.16 -19.33 -2.54
C SER A 267 -19.18 -19.29 -3.72
N CYS A 268 -19.06 -20.40 -4.43
CA CYS A 268 -18.27 -20.56 -5.67
C CYS A 268 -18.52 -19.43 -6.69
N SER A 269 -19.71 -18.80 -6.66
CA SER A 269 -20.07 -17.65 -7.50
C SER A 269 -19.28 -16.38 -7.18
N ALA A 270 -18.99 -16.07 -5.92
CA ALA A 270 -18.17 -14.91 -5.57
C ALA A 270 -16.69 -15.09 -6.01
N CYS A 271 -16.17 -16.32 -5.89
CA CYS A 271 -14.84 -16.66 -6.41
C CYS A 271 -14.80 -16.62 -7.95
N GLN A 272 -15.85 -17.02 -8.63
CA GLN A 272 -15.94 -16.95 -10.10
C GLN A 272 -16.01 -15.51 -10.61
N CYS A 273 -16.76 -14.63 -9.97
CA CYS A 273 -16.76 -13.20 -10.30
C CYS A 273 -15.36 -12.60 -10.11
N PHE A 274 -14.70 -12.91 -8.99
CA PHE A 274 -13.34 -12.42 -8.73
C PHE A 274 -12.34 -12.90 -9.79
N LEU A 275 -12.42 -14.16 -10.22
CA LEU A 275 -11.57 -14.71 -11.29
C LEU A 275 -11.89 -14.11 -12.67
N GLN A 276 -13.16 -13.86 -12.98
CA GLN A 276 -13.55 -13.25 -14.25
C GLN A 276 -13.05 -11.81 -14.37
N ASP A 277 -13.13 -11.03 -13.31
CA ASP A 277 -12.59 -9.67 -13.27
C ASP A 277 -11.05 -9.66 -13.38
N PHE A 278 -10.36 -10.63 -12.76
CA PHE A 278 -8.91 -10.83 -12.90
C PHE A 278 -8.50 -11.21 -14.33
N GLN A 279 -9.26 -12.06 -15.00
CA GLN A 279 -8.96 -12.49 -16.38
C GLN A 279 -9.30 -11.41 -17.41
N GLN A 280 -10.33 -10.59 -17.16
CA GLN A 280 -10.74 -9.52 -18.08
C GLN A 280 -9.88 -8.27 -17.97
N SER A 281 -9.26 -7.99 -16.83
CA SER A 281 -8.34 -6.85 -16.67
C SER A 281 -6.99 -7.04 -17.36
N GLY A 282 -6.66 -8.25 -17.79
CA GLY A 282 -5.39 -8.57 -18.44
C GLY A 282 -5.40 -8.62 -19.97
N TYR A 283 -6.56 -8.45 -20.64
CA TYR A 283 -6.65 -8.56 -22.10
C TYR A 283 -7.64 -7.55 -22.69
N GLN A 284 -7.20 -6.34 -22.93
CA GLN A 284 -7.57 -5.50 -24.09
C GLN A 284 -6.45 -4.51 -24.41
#